data_2f95ba64cf2b6dfde9485b99965e07c5
#
_entry.id   2f95ba64cf2b6dfde9485b99965e07c5
#
_cell.length_a   1.000
_cell.length_b   1.000
_cell.length_c   1.000
_cell.angle_alpha   90.00
_cell.angle_beta   90.00
_cell.angle_gamma   90.00
#
_symmetry.space_group_name_H-M   'P 1'
#
loop_
_entity.id
_entity.type
_entity.pdbx_description
1 polymer ?
#
loop_
_entity_poly.entity_id
_entity_poly.type
_entity_poly.pdbx_seq_one_letter_code
_entity_poly.pdbx_strand_id
1 'polypeptide(L)'
;MKRMLNFVRETAAVADAEVRKLMRDPSDLLSRAVQPVLWLAVFGQVFSQVRGMPTGNLRYLDYMAPGILAQSILFSAIFYGIAIIWERDLGIVHKLLVTPAHRSALVLGKAVAAGLRGLVQATVVYLVAIALEVNIRWEPLPMLTVAAGVVLGSCIFSTFSLVIACLVKTRERFMGIGQVLTMPLFFASNALYPLDLMPAWLKTIAVFNPLTYLVDVLRGAMIVGGRSIYAGSTSFGVMLLVFAVLLALASKLYPGLAH
;
A
#
# COMPACT_ATOMS: atom_id res chain seq x y z
N MET A 1 4.86 26.46 -18.01
CA MET A 1 3.92 26.75 -16.90
C MET A 1 2.50 26.24 -17.17
N LYS A 2 1.82 26.59 -18.31
CA LYS A 2 0.45 26.13 -18.64
C LYS A 2 0.31 24.59 -18.73
N ARG A 3 1.24 23.85 -19.33
CA ARG A 3 1.21 22.37 -19.41
C ARG A 3 1.30 21.69 -18.04
N MET A 4 2.12 22.20 -17.15
CA MET A 4 2.26 21.67 -15.80
C MET A 4 1.01 21.93 -14.95
N LEU A 5 0.40 23.11 -15.10
CA LEU A 5 -0.85 23.45 -14.43
C LEU A 5 -2.02 22.55 -14.91
N ASN A 6 -2.10 22.28 -16.23
CA ASN A 6 -3.10 21.37 -16.76
C ASN A 6 -2.90 19.93 -16.24
N PHE A 7 -1.66 19.43 -16.22
CA PHE A 7 -1.34 18.12 -15.68
C PHE A 7 -1.80 17.97 -14.21
N VAL A 8 -1.51 18.97 -13.38
CA VAL A 8 -1.96 18.96 -11.97
C VAL A 8 -3.49 18.99 -11.86
N ARG A 9 -4.17 19.79 -12.69
CA ARG A 9 -5.64 19.84 -12.72
C ARG A 9 -6.26 18.53 -13.17
N GLU A 10 -5.72 17.89 -14.20
CA GLU A 10 -6.16 16.57 -14.69
C GLU A 10 -5.99 15.51 -13.58
N THR A 11 -4.83 15.48 -12.93
CA THR A 11 -4.54 14.57 -11.82
C THR A 11 -5.51 14.79 -10.65
N ALA A 12 -5.74 16.04 -10.26
CA ALA A 12 -6.66 16.40 -9.19
C ALA A 12 -8.12 16.04 -9.51
N ALA A 13 -8.57 16.25 -10.74
CA ALA A 13 -9.92 15.89 -11.16
C ALA A 13 -10.17 14.38 -11.09
N VAL A 14 -9.19 13.57 -11.51
CA VAL A 14 -9.27 12.11 -11.40
C VAL A 14 -9.27 11.68 -9.94
N ALA A 15 -8.38 12.25 -9.11
CA ALA A 15 -8.33 11.95 -7.69
C ALA A 15 -9.63 12.30 -6.97
N ASP A 16 -10.21 13.48 -7.25
CA ASP A 16 -11.50 13.91 -6.67
C ASP A 16 -12.64 12.95 -7.04
N ALA A 17 -12.72 12.54 -8.31
CA ALA A 17 -13.72 11.57 -8.76
C ALA A 17 -13.62 10.24 -8.02
N GLU A 18 -12.41 9.75 -7.79
CA GLU A 18 -12.16 8.50 -7.05
C GLU A 18 -12.48 8.63 -5.55
N VAL A 19 -12.17 9.79 -4.94
CA VAL A 19 -12.50 10.08 -3.55
C VAL A 19 -14.01 10.14 -3.34
N ARG A 20 -14.75 10.76 -4.27
CA ARG A 20 -16.21 10.79 -4.21
C ARG A 20 -16.83 9.38 -4.28
N LYS A 21 -16.24 8.46 -5.06
CA LYS A 21 -16.68 7.05 -5.06
C LYS A 21 -16.47 6.42 -3.67
N LEU A 22 -15.31 6.67 -3.05
CA LEU A 22 -15.00 6.17 -1.71
C LEU A 22 -16.00 6.66 -0.66
N MET A 23 -16.36 7.95 -0.70
CA MET A 23 -17.31 8.53 0.25
C MET A 23 -18.74 7.98 0.09
N ARG A 24 -19.09 7.46 -1.09
CA ARG A 24 -20.41 6.87 -1.36
C ARG A 24 -20.56 5.43 -0.89
N ASP A 25 -19.46 4.71 -0.70
CA ASP A 25 -19.47 3.32 -0.23
C ASP A 25 -18.47 3.11 0.91
N PRO A 26 -18.80 3.55 2.14
CA PRO A 26 -17.96 3.34 3.31
C PRO A 26 -17.90 1.87 3.74
N SER A 27 -18.82 1.02 3.29
CA SER A 27 -18.87 -0.41 3.65
C SER A 27 -17.67 -1.19 3.09
N ASP A 28 -17.15 -0.78 1.93
CA ASP A 28 -15.93 -1.35 1.33
C ASP A 28 -14.70 -1.14 2.23
N LEU A 29 -14.60 0.02 2.89
CA LEU A 29 -13.51 0.31 3.82
C LEU A 29 -13.62 -0.52 5.11
N LEU A 30 -14.83 -0.66 5.66
CA LEU A 30 -15.05 -1.43 6.88
C LEU A 30 -14.79 -2.92 6.66
N SER A 31 -15.23 -3.48 5.53
CA SER A 31 -14.97 -4.89 5.20
C SER A 31 -13.48 -5.19 5.09
N ARG A 32 -12.69 -4.27 4.55
CA ARG A 32 -11.22 -4.40 4.44
C ARG A 32 -10.50 -4.23 5.77
N ALA A 33 -11.14 -3.60 6.75
CA ALA A 33 -10.60 -3.45 8.10
C ALA A 33 -10.64 -4.74 8.92
N VAL A 34 -11.54 -5.67 8.60
CA VAL A 34 -11.70 -6.93 9.34
C VAL A 34 -10.40 -7.74 9.38
N GLN A 35 -9.71 -7.83 8.24
CA GLN A 35 -8.48 -8.62 8.16
C GLN A 35 -7.34 -8.09 9.04
N PRO A 36 -6.92 -6.82 9.00
CA PRO A 36 -5.90 -6.29 9.91
C PRO A 36 -6.33 -6.36 11.38
N VAL A 37 -7.61 -6.18 11.68
CA VAL A 37 -8.13 -6.36 13.04
C VAL A 37 -7.90 -7.79 13.53
N LEU A 38 -8.25 -8.80 12.74
CA LEU A 38 -8.04 -10.21 13.10
C LEU A 38 -6.54 -10.53 13.25
N TRP A 39 -5.69 -10.02 12.37
CA TRP A 39 -4.24 -10.23 12.48
C TRP A 39 -3.68 -9.64 13.77
N LEU A 40 -4.04 -8.42 14.15
CA LEU A 40 -3.55 -7.80 15.38
C LEU A 40 -4.21 -8.42 16.63
N ALA A 41 -5.54 -8.59 16.64
CA ALA A 41 -6.26 -9.05 17.82
C ALA A 41 -6.06 -10.54 18.12
N VAL A 42 -5.89 -11.39 17.09
CA VAL A 42 -5.71 -12.83 17.29
C VAL A 42 -4.24 -13.19 17.23
N PHE A 43 -3.59 -13.01 16.07
CA PHE A 43 -2.19 -13.43 15.91
C PHE A 43 -1.24 -12.61 16.78
N GLY A 44 -1.41 -11.29 16.87
CA GLY A 44 -0.60 -10.45 17.71
C GLY A 44 -0.61 -10.87 19.17
N GLN A 45 -1.78 -11.24 19.70
CA GLN A 45 -1.94 -11.72 21.09
C GLN A 45 -1.36 -13.12 21.29
N VAL A 46 -1.64 -14.05 20.39
CA VAL A 46 -1.11 -15.43 20.48
C VAL A 46 0.41 -15.44 20.43
N PHE A 47 1.02 -14.75 19.47
CA PHE A 47 2.46 -14.72 19.33
C PHE A 47 3.16 -13.87 20.41
N SER A 48 2.48 -12.94 21.05
CA SER A 48 3.03 -12.22 22.21
C SER A 48 3.32 -13.12 23.42
N GLN A 49 2.67 -14.30 23.50
CA GLN A 49 2.91 -15.29 24.53
C GLN A 49 4.07 -16.26 24.21
N VAL A 50 4.51 -16.29 22.95
CA VAL A 50 5.63 -17.15 22.52
C VAL A 50 6.94 -16.55 22.98
N ARG A 51 7.60 -17.20 23.94
CA ARG A 51 8.93 -16.81 24.41
C ARG A 51 9.98 -17.09 23.34
N GLY A 52 10.88 -16.11 23.10
CA GLY A 52 12.05 -16.33 22.22
C GLY A 52 11.94 -15.71 20.82
N MET A 53 10.89 -14.94 20.50
CA MET A 53 10.90 -14.11 19.28
C MET A 53 11.91 -12.97 19.42
N PRO A 54 12.93 -12.86 18.55
CA PRO A 54 13.98 -11.84 18.65
C PRO A 54 13.49 -10.49 18.12
N THR A 55 12.47 -9.93 18.77
CA THR A 55 11.94 -8.59 18.48
C THR A 55 12.72 -7.46 19.18
N GLY A 56 13.88 -7.80 19.74
CA GLY A 56 14.66 -6.90 20.61
C GLY A 56 13.92 -6.62 21.92
N ASN A 57 13.82 -5.34 22.30
CA ASN A 57 13.12 -4.93 23.53
C ASN A 57 11.63 -4.62 23.31
N LEU A 58 11.10 -4.86 22.09
CA LEU A 58 9.70 -4.60 21.76
C LEU A 58 8.82 -5.80 22.10
N ARG A 59 7.60 -5.54 22.59
CA ARG A 59 6.57 -6.58 22.60
C ARG A 59 6.29 -7.02 21.16
N TYR A 60 6.00 -8.29 20.94
CA TYR A 60 5.71 -8.78 19.58
C TYR A 60 4.56 -8.02 18.91
N LEU A 61 3.55 -7.62 19.67
CA LEU A 61 2.43 -6.82 19.18
C LEU A 61 2.89 -5.46 18.65
N ASP A 62 3.79 -4.77 19.37
CA ASP A 62 4.36 -3.49 18.95
C ASP A 62 5.22 -3.66 17.68
N TYR A 63 5.96 -4.78 17.58
CA TYR A 63 6.73 -5.11 16.39
C TYR A 63 5.87 -5.39 15.16
N MET A 64 4.75 -6.10 15.35
CA MET A 64 3.85 -6.57 14.28
C MET A 64 2.94 -5.46 13.75
N ALA A 65 2.51 -4.49 14.57
CA ALA A 65 1.52 -3.49 14.20
C ALA A 65 1.87 -2.68 12.92
N PRO A 66 3.10 -2.17 12.72
CA PRO A 66 3.50 -1.52 11.48
C PRO A 66 3.49 -2.46 10.27
N GLY A 67 3.84 -3.73 10.47
CA GLY A 67 3.79 -4.76 9.44
C GLY A 67 2.36 -5.04 8.98
N ILE A 68 1.40 -5.10 9.90
CA ILE A 68 -0.03 -5.27 9.58
C ILE A 68 -0.61 -4.02 8.91
N LEU A 69 -0.16 -2.83 9.30
CA LEU A 69 -0.52 -1.61 8.58
C LEU A 69 -0.04 -1.69 7.12
N ALA A 70 1.21 -2.05 6.89
CA ALA A 70 1.77 -2.20 5.54
C ALA A 70 1.04 -3.30 4.74
N GLN A 71 0.71 -4.43 5.37
CA GLN A 71 -0.09 -5.49 4.78
C GLN A 71 -1.48 -4.98 4.34
N SER A 72 -2.17 -4.25 5.20
CA SER A 72 -3.52 -3.73 4.88
C SER A 72 -3.48 -2.75 3.71
N ILE A 73 -2.43 -1.94 3.59
CA ILE A 73 -2.19 -1.06 2.44
C ILE A 73 -1.98 -1.90 1.17
N LEU A 74 -1.11 -2.92 1.21
CA LEU A 74 -0.84 -3.82 0.10
C LEU A 74 -2.13 -4.49 -0.41
N PHE A 75 -2.89 -5.11 0.49
CA PHE A 75 -4.14 -5.80 0.14
C PHE A 75 -5.18 -4.84 -0.44
N SER A 76 -5.42 -3.70 0.24
CA SER A 76 -6.36 -2.69 -0.24
C SER A 76 -5.99 -2.18 -1.63
N ALA A 77 -4.72 -1.93 -1.88
CA ALA A 77 -4.23 -1.41 -3.15
C ALA A 77 -4.31 -2.46 -4.29
N ILE A 78 -4.06 -3.74 -4.01
CA ILE A 78 -4.17 -4.79 -5.02
C ILE A 78 -5.62 -4.99 -5.44
N PHE A 79 -6.55 -5.04 -4.50
CA PHE A 79 -7.97 -5.14 -4.85
C PHE A 79 -8.50 -3.94 -5.64
N TYR A 80 -7.82 -2.80 -5.59
CA TYR A 80 -8.17 -1.65 -6.42
C TYR A 80 -8.07 -1.94 -7.93
N GLY A 81 -7.17 -2.84 -8.36
CA GLY A 81 -7.08 -3.25 -9.76
C GLY A 81 -8.34 -3.94 -10.28
N ILE A 82 -9.11 -4.60 -9.42
CA ILE A 82 -10.41 -5.17 -9.79
C ILE A 82 -11.38 -4.06 -10.22
N ALA A 83 -11.40 -2.96 -9.48
CA ALA A 83 -12.25 -1.81 -9.82
C ALA A 83 -11.90 -1.23 -11.20
N ILE A 84 -10.61 -1.25 -11.58
CA ILE A 84 -10.15 -0.80 -12.89
C ILE A 84 -10.65 -1.73 -14.01
N ILE A 85 -10.67 -3.04 -13.78
CA ILE A 85 -11.22 -4.00 -14.73
C ILE A 85 -12.74 -3.77 -14.88
N TRP A 86 -13.45 -3.48 -13.80
CA TRP A 86 -14.86 -3.09 -13.86
C TRP A 86 -15.08 -1.82 -14.69
N GLU A 87 -14.27 -0.80 -14.48
CA GLU A 87 -14.34 0.45 -15.25
C GLU A 87 -14.06 0.21 -16.73
N ARG A 88 -13.17 -0.71 -17.07
CA ARG A 88 -12.94 -1.14 -18.46
C ARG A 88 -14.20 -1.79 -19.03
N ASP A 89 -14.76 -2.77 -18.34
CA ASP A 89 -15.93 -3.55 -18.80
C ASP A 89 -17.17 -2.65 -18.95
N LEU A 90 -17.28 -1.57 -18.16
CA LEU A 90 -18.33 -0.55 -18.26
C LEU A 90 -18.03 0.53 -19.31
N GLY A 91 -16.91 0.44 -20.04
CA GLY A 91 -16.52 1.42 -21.06
C GLY A 91 -16.07 2.79 -20.50
N ILE A 92 -15.86 2.90 -19.17
CA ILE A 92 -15.42 4.17 -18.54
C ILE A 92 -13.99 4.49 -18.97
N VAL A 93 -13.12 3.46 -19.08
CA VAL A 93 -11.73 3.62 -19.52
C VAL A 93 -11.69 4.19 -20.94
N HIS A 94 -12.58 3.74 -21.86
CA HIS A 94 -12.68 4.31 -23.21
C HIS A 94 -13.02 5.79 -23.18
N LYS A 95 -13.99 6.21 -22.34
CA LYS A 95 -14.37 7.61 -22.21
C LYS A 95 -13.20 8.46 -21.69
N LEU A 96 -12.41 7.95 -20.75
CA LEU A 96 -11.23 8.63 -20.23
C LEU A 96 -10.11 8.75 -21.28
N LEU A 97 -9.92 7.74 -22.13
CA LEU A 97 -8.88 7.74 -23.18
C LEU A 97 -9.20 8.68 -24.36
N VAL A 98 -10.47 9.00 -24.59
CA VAL A 98 -10.91 9.98 -25.62
C VAL A 98 -10.71 11.43 -25.12
N THR A 99 -10.57 11.64 -23.81
CA THR A 99 -10.27 12.97 -23.28
C THR A 99 -8.86 13.41 -23.63
N PRO A 100 -8.57 14.70 -23.82
CA PRO A 100 -7.21 15.21 -24.10
C PRO A 100 -6.26 15.15 -22.91
N ALA A 101 -6.60 14.37 -21.87
CA ALA A 101 -5.81 14.24 -20.64
C ALA A 101 -4.55 13.41 -20.85
N HIS A 102 -3.48 13.78 -20.17
CA HIS A 102 -2.23 13.00 -20.18
C HIS A 102 -2.44 11.65 -19.49
N ARG A 103 -2.00 10.56 -20.12
CA ARG A 103 -2.13 9.19 -19.58
C ARG A 103 -1.50 9.04 -18.21
N SER A 104 -0.33 9.66 -18.00
CA SER A 104 0.34 9.69 -16.70
C SER A 104 -0.45 10.46 -15.64
N ALA A 105 -1.23 11.49 -16.02
CA ALA A 105 -2.11 12.20 -15.08
C ALA A 105 -3.29 11.31 -14.63
N LEU A 106 -3.83 10.47 -15.54
CA LEU A 106 -4.87 9.50 -15.19
C LEU A 106 -4.36 8.46 -14.18
N VAL A 107 -3.18 7.89 -14.44
CA VAL A 107 -2.56 6.90 -13.54
C VAL A 107 -2.18 7.54 -12.21
N LEU A 108 -1.57 8.73 -12.24
CA LEU A 108 -1.17 9.45 -11.02
C LEU A 108 -2.38 9.86 -10.17
N GLY A 109 -3.48 10.31 -10.80
CA GLY A 109 -4.72 10.65 -10.09
C GLY A 109 -5.31 9.45 -9.35
N LYS A 110 -5.30 8.27 -9.99
CA LYS A 110 -5.71 7.01 -9.36
C LYS A 110 -4.77 6.61 -8.21
N ALA A 111 -3.47 6.77 -8.38
CA ALA A 111 -2.49 6.48 -7.34
C ALA A 111 -2.65 7.41 -6.11
N VAL A 112 -2.85 8.71 -6.32
CA VAL A 112 -3.11 9.68 -5.24
C VAL A 112 -4.38 9.34 -4.48
N ALA A 113 -5.46 8.99 -5.19
CA ALA A 113 -6.71 8.55 -4.56
C ALA A 113 -6.52 7.28 -3.71
N ALA A 114 -5.69 6.32 -4.19
CA ALA A 114 -5.31 5.16 -3.40
C ALA A 114 -4.52 5.56 -2.14
N GLY A 115 -3.67 6.59 -2.22
CA GLY A 115 -2.98 7.17 -1.07
C GLY A 115 -3.94 7.68 0.00
N LEU A 116 -4.99 8.39 -0.41
CA LEU A 116 -6.03 8.88 0.52
C LEU A 116 -6.81 7.72 1.16
N ARG A 117 -7.14 6.68 0.39
CA ARG A 117 -7.72 5.44 0.96
C ARG A 117 -6.80 4.78 1.97
N GLY A 118 -5.50 4.74 1.67
CA GLY A 118 -4.48 4.21 2.57
C GLY A 118 -4.44 4.95 3.91
N LEU A 119 -4.63 6.27 3.92
CA LEU A 119 -4.72 7.07 5.14
C LEU A 119 -5.96 6.71 5.97
N VAL A 120 -7.11 6.51 5.33
CA VAL A 120 -8.32 6.04 6.03
C VAL A 120 -8.10 4.64 6.62
N GLN A 121 -7.48 3.73 5.85
CA GLN A 121 -7.13 2.40 6.33
C GLN A 121 -6.12 2.46 7.50
N ALA A 122 -5.14 3.36 7.43
CA ALA A 122 -4.19 3.58 8.52
C ALA A 122 -4.90 4.05 9.80
N THR A 123 -5.88 4.94 9.69
CA THR A 123 -6.68 5.39 10.84
C THR A 123 -7.37 4.22 11.53
N VAL A 124 -7.95 3.29 10.78
CA VAL A 124 -8.58 2.09 11.35
C VAL A 124 -7.56 1.21 12.08
N VAL A 125 -6.39 0.97 11.47
CA VAL A 125 -5.33 0.17 12.09
C VAL A 125 -4.81 0.86 13.36
N TYR A 126 -4.67 2.19 13.36
CA TYR A 126 -4.29 2.95 14.54
C TYR A 126 -5.32 2.83 15.67
N LEU A 127 -6.61 2.91 15.36
CA LEU A 127 -7.68 2.72 16.38
C LEU A 127 -7.60 1.33 17.01
N VAL A 128 -7.37 0.29 16.22
CA VAL A 128 -7.19 -1.08 16.72
C VAL A 128 -5.91 -1.19 17.56
N ALA A 129 -4.82 -0.59 17.10
CA ALA A 129 -3.54 -0.61 17.81
C ALA A 129 -3.66 0.11 19.18
N ILE A 130 -4.41 1.21 19.25
CA ILE A 130 -4.72 1.88 20.53
C ILE A 130 -5.54 0.97 21.45
N ALA A 131 -6.59 0.33 20.91
CA ALA A 131 -7.43 -0.58 21.70
C ALA A 131 -6.67 -1.80 22.24
N LEU A 132 -5.57 -2.18 21.57
CA LEU A 132 -4.69 -3.27 21.98
C LEU A 132 -3.45 -2.79 22.76
N GLU A 133 -3.44 -1.52 23.18
CA GLU A 133 -2.36 -0.91 23.97
C GLU A 133 -0.97 -1.03 23.33
N VAL A 134 -0.91 -0.87 22.01
CA VAL A 134 0.36 -0.76 21.26
C VAL A 134 1.04 0.56 21.64
N ASN A 135 2.36 0.53 21.87
CA ASN A 135 3.14 1.71 22.25
C ASN A 135 3.40 2.61 21.04
N ILE A 136 2.41 3.40 20.66
CA ILE A 136 2.46 4.29 19.50
C ILE A 136 3.17 5.60 19.85
N ARG A 137 4.00 6.10 18.92
CA ARG A 137 4.64 7.41 19.00
C ARG A 137 3.70 8.48 18.43
N TRP A 138 3.35 9.48 19.26
CA TRP A 138 2.39 10.54 18.93
C TRP A 138 3.04 11.87 18.50
N GLU A 139 4.35 11.90 18.32
CA GLU A 139 5.04 13.09 17.88
C GLU A 139 4.62 13.49 16.46
N PRO A 140 4.48 14.80 16.14
CA PRO A 140 3.99 15.26 14.83
C PRO A 140 4.87 14.80 13.64
N LEU A 141 6.19 14.88 13.78
CA LEU A 141 7.12 14.52 12.70
C LEU A 141 7.08 13.01 12.37
N PRO A 142 7.14 12.08 13.34
CA PRO A 142 6.88 10.66 13.11
C PRO A 142 5.52 10.38 12.49
N MET A 143 4.45 11.04 12.92
CA MET A 143 3.12 10.85 12.34
C MET A 143 3.06 11.30 10.87
N LEU A 144 3.70 12.42 10.52
CA LEU A 144 3.84 12.85 9.13
C LEU A 144 4.67 11.85 8.30
N THR A 145 5.71 11.27 8.90
CA THR A 145 6.52 10.22 8.26
C THR A 145 5.69 8.97 7.97
N VAL A 146 4.87 8.55 8.94
CA VAL A 146 3.92 7.44 8.73
C VAL A 146 2.93 7.77 7.62
N ALA A 147 2.31 8.95 7.65
CA ALA A 147 1.35 9.37 6.62
C ALA A 147 2.00 9.40 5.22
N ALA A 148 3.20 9.94 5.10
CA ALA A 148 3.97 9.95 3.85
C ALA A 148 4.29 8.52 3.36
N GLY A 149 4.72 7.63 4.26
CA GLY A 149 4.96 6.22 3.97
C GLY A 149 3.69 5.50 3.50
N VAL A 150 2.56 5.71 4.18
CA VAL A 150 1.25 5.15 3.83
C VAL A 150 0.81 5.61 2.44
N VAL A 151 0.89 6.91 2.16
CA VAL A 151 0.52 7.46 0.85
C VAL A 151 1.40 6.89 -0.24
N LEU A 152 2.72 6.92 -0.07
CA LEU A 152 3.66 6.42 -1.07
C LEU A 152 3.52 4.90 -1.28
N GLY A 153 3.37 4.11 -0.21
CA GLY A 153 3.12 2.68 -0.28
C GLY A 153 1.82 2.36 -1.02
N SER A 154 0.75 3.08 -0.73
CA SER A 154 -0.53 2.95 -1.44
C SER A 154 -0.38 3.29 -2.93
N CYS A 155 0.35 4.34 -3.26
CA CYS A 155 0.64 4.71 -4.65
C CYS A 155 1.41 3.59 -5.38
N ILE A 156 2.43 3.01 -4.75
CA ILE A 156 3.23 1.91 -5.32
C ILE A 156 2.33 0.71 -5.64
N PHE A 157 1.62 0.19 -4.63
CA PHE A 157 0.86 -1.06 -4.77
C PHE A 157 -0.39 -0.89 -5.63
N SER A 158 -1.04 0.28 -5.63
CA SER A 158 -2.15 0.55 -6.55
C SER A 158 -1.69 0.67 -8.00
N THR A 159 -0.53 1.30 -8.25
CA THR A 159 0.04 1.38 -9.59
C THR A 159 0.54 0.01 -10.06
N PHE A 160 1.11 -0.80 -9.17
CA PHE A 160 1.46 -2.20 -9.45
C PHE A 160 0.22 -3.02 -9.83
N SER A 161 -0.85 -2.87 -9.06
CA SER A 161 -2.15 -3.49 -9.34
C SER A 161 -2.73 -3.05 -10.69
N LEU A 162 -2.59 -1.77 -11.03
CA LEU A 162 -2.99 -1.24 -12.34
C LEU A 162 -2.19 -1.88 -13.48
N VAL A 163 -0.86 -2.06 -13.31
CA VAL A 163 -0.02 -2.77 -14.29
C VAL A 163 -0.55 -4.18 -14.53
N ILE A 164 -0.87 -4.92 -13.45
CA ILE A 164 -1.45 -6.27 -13.57
C ILE A 164 -2.79 -6.22 -14.31
N ALA A 165 -3.66 -5.25 -13.98
CA ALA A 165 -4.95 -5.08 -14.63
C ALA A 165 -4.84 -4.79 -16.15
N CYS A 166 -3.78 -4.10 -16.57
CA CYS A 166 -3.49 -3.86 -17.98
C CYS A 166 -3.08 -5.15 -18.73
N LEU A 167 -2.50 -6.13 -18.03
CA LEU A 167 -2.00 -7.37 -18.63
C LEU A 167 -3.05 -8.50 -18.59
N VAL A 168 -4.03 -8.41 -17.71
CA VAL A 168 -5.00 -9.48 -17.45
C VAL A 168 -6.36 -9.13 -18.03
N LYS A 169 -6.95 -10.09 -18.75
CA LYS A 169 -8.22 -9.87 -19.46
C LYS A 169 -9.48 -10.13 -18.62
N THR A 170 -9.40 -10.96 -17.58
CA THR A 170 -10.58 -11.35 -16.79
C THR A 170 -10.36 -11.08 -15.30
N ARG A 171 -11.47 -10.88 -14.59
CA ARG A 171 -11.48 -10.61 -13.13
C ARG A 171 -10.96 -11.81 -12.34
N GLU A 172 -11.35 -13.01 -12.75
CA GLU A 172 -10.96 -14.27 -12.08
C GLU A 172 -9.44 -14.46 -12.15
N ARG A 173 -8.85 -14.23 -13.34
CA ARG A 173 -7.39 -14.30 -13.51
C ARG A 173 -6.68 -13.22 -12.68
N PHE A 174 -7.25 -12.01 -12.63
CA PHE A 174 -6.70 -10.93 -11.81
C PHE A 174 -6.72 -11.31 -10.33
N MET A 175 -7.83 -11.84 -9.82
CA MET A 175 -7.96 -12.27 -8.42
C MET A 175 -6.93 -13.36 -8.09
N GLY A 176 -6.79 -14.37 -8.95
CA GLY A 176 -5.80 -15.45 -8.76
C GLY A 176 -4.36 -14.91 -8.74
N ILE A 177 -3.98 -14.10 -9.72
CA ILE A 177 -2.63 -13.48 -9.79
C ILE A 177 -2.42 -12.55 -8.61
N GLY A 178 -3.40 -11.72 -8.26
CA GLY A 178 -3.32 -10.81 -7.12
C GLY A 178 -3.04 -11.56 -5.83
N GLN A 179 -3.74 -12.66 -5.58
CA GLN A 179 -3.53 -13.47 -4.38
C GLN A 179 -2.18 -14.18 -4.37
N VAL A 180 -1.76 -14.76 -5.50
CA VAL A 180 -0.46 -15.43 -5.65
C VAL A 180 0.70 -14.46 -5.47
N LEU A 181 0.57 -13.20 -5.88
CA LEU A 181 1.62 -12.19 -5.71
C LEU A 181 1.62 -11.56 -4.31
N THR A 182 0.45 -11.33 -3.73
CA THR A 182 0.32 -10.61 -2.45
C THR A 182 0.91 -11.42 -1.29
N MET A 183 0.68 -12.74 -1.26
CA MET A 183 1.18 -13.59 -0.19
C MET A 183 2.72 -13.64 -0.14
N PRO A 184 3.43 -13.92 -1.25
CA PRO A 184 4.90 -13.84 -1.24
C PRO A 184 5.43 -12.45 -0.89
N LEU A 185 4.83 -11.38 -1.41
CA LEU A 185 5.26 -10.02 -1.06
C LEU A 185 5.16 -9.76 0.45
N PHE A 186 4.09 -10.24 1.09
CA PHE A 186 3.90 -10.07 2.52
C PHE A 186 4.88 -10.93 3.33
N PHE A 187 4.95 -12.24 3.05
CA PHE A 187 5.80 -13.16 3.81
C PHE A 187 7.30 -12.97 3.53
N ALA A 188 7.67 -12.51 2.34
CA ALA A 188 9.05 -12.16 2.02
C ALA A 188 9.38 -10.70 2.36
N SER A 189 8.77 -10.16 3.41
CA SER A 189 9.08 -8.83 3.97
C SER A 189 9.36 -8.94 5.46
N ASN A 190 9.88 -7.87 6.06
CA ASN A 190 10.10 -7.78 7.51
C ASN A 190 8.83 -7.46 8.32
N ALA A 191 7.64 -7.75 7.78
CA ALA A 191 6.37 -7.42 8.42
C ALA A 191 6.11 -8.25 9.68
N LEU A 192 6.32 -9.56 9.62
CA LEU A 192 6.00 -10.50 10.70
C LEU A 192 7.21 -10.89 11.54
N TYR A 193 8.39 -10.92 10.96
CA TYR A 193 9.63 -11.35 11.60
C TYR A 193 10.83 -10.56 11.08
N PRO A 194 11.90 -10.42 11.89
CA PRO A 194 13.13 -9.73 11.49
C PRO A 194 13.81 -10.39 10.29
N LEU A 195 14.48 -9.58 9.46
CA LEU A 195 15.25 -10.09 8.31
C LEU A 195 16.36 -11.08 8.73
N ASP A 196 16.86 -10.96 9.95
CA ASP A 196 17.95 -11.81 10.46
C ASP A 196 17.54 -13.28 10.64
N LEU A 197 16.24 -13.54 10.82
CA LEU A 197 15.68 -14.90 10.89
C LEU A 197 15.48 -15.54 9.52
N MET A 198 15.59 -14.76 8.46
CA MET A 198 15.32 -15.27 7.10
C MET A 198 16.52 -16.07 6.58
N PRO A 199 16.28 -17.22 5.91
CA PRO A 199 17.30 -17.89 5.13
C PRO A 199 17.81 -16.97 4.01
N ALA A 200 19.05 -17.16 3.55
CA ALA A 200 19.73 -16.27 2.63
C ALA A 200 18.95 -15.97 1.35
N TRP A 201 18.30 -16.96 0.76
CA TRP A 201 17.48 -16.79 -0.44
C TRP A 201 16.27 -15.87 -0.22
N LEU A 202 15.61 -15.99 0.94
CA LEU A 202 14.45 -15.16 1.28
C LEU A 202 14.87 -13.74 1.62
N LYS A 203 16.01 -13.57 2.30
CA LYS A 203 16.61 -12.26 2.59
C LYS A 203 16.92 -11.50 1.30
N THR A 204 17.42 -12.18 0.27
CA THR A 204 17.66 -11.57 -1.05
C THR A 204 16.34 -11.07 -1.66
N ILE A 205 15.28 -11.85 -1.61
CA ILE A 205 13.96 -11.42 -2.11
C ILE A 205 13.45 -10.21 -1.31
N ALA A 206 13.61 -10.22 0.02
CA ALA A 206 13.17 -9.15 0.89
C ALA A 206 13.84 -7.80 0.57
N VAL A 207 15.11 -7.79 0.16
CA VAL A 207 15.83 -6.57 -0.26
C VAL A 207 15.22 -5.93 -1.52
N PHE A 208 14.69 -6.72 -2.45
CA PHE A 208 14.02 -6.21 -3.65
C PHE A 208 12.54 -5.90 -3.43
N ASN A 209 11.98 -6.27 -2.28
CA ASN A 209 10.58 -6.11 -1.97
C ASN A 209 10.26 -4.69 -1.47
N PRO A 210 9.47 -3.88 -2.18
CA PRO A 210 9.13 -2.53 -1.74
C PRO A 210 8.36 -2.50 -0.41
N LEU A 211 7.67 -3.59 -0.06
CA LEU A 211 6.98 -3.71 1.22
C LEU A 211 7.94 -3.70 2.40
N THR A 212 9.15 -4.25 2.26
CA THR A 212 10.18 -4.24 3.29
C THR A 212 10.55 -2.81 3.69
N TYR A 213 10.73 -1.93 2.72
CA TYR A 213 11.06 -0.51 2.97
C TYR A 213 9.89 0.25 3.58
N LEU A 214 8.67 -0.05 3.15
CA LEU A 214 7.47 0.54 3.76
C LEU A 214 7.36 0.14 5.23
N VAL A 215 7.46 -1.15 5.55
CA VAL A 215 7.42 -1.65 6.93
C VAL A 215 8.53 -1.03 7.78
N ASP A 216 9.71 -0.88 7.21
CA ASP A 216 10.86 -0.29 7.89
C ASP A 216 10.61 1.17 8.29
N VAL A 217 10.11 1.99 7.36
CA VAL A 217 9.70 3.38 7.64
C VAL A 217 8.61 3.43 8.71
N LEU A 218 7.57 2.61 8.56
CA LEU A 218 6.45 2.59 9.50
C LEU A 218 6.90 2.16 10.89
N ARG A 219 7.76 1.14 11.01
CA ARG A 219 8.26 0.66 12.30
C ARG A 219 9.09 1.71 13.02
N GLY A 220 9.99 2.38 12.30
CA GLY A 220 10.83 3.42 12.89
C GLY A 220 10.06 4.66 13.32
N ALA A 221 8.96 5.00 12.63
CA ALA A 221 8.18 6.19 12.91
C ALA A 221 6.97 5.94 13.83
N MET A 222 6.28 4.80 13.70
CA MET A 222 5.02 4.52 14.41
C MET A 222 5.22 4.09 15.86
N ILE A 223 6.29 3.35 16.18
CA ILE A 223 6.44 2.66 17.45
C ILE A 223 7.48 3.33 18.34
N VAL A 224 7.18 3.47 19.63
CA VAL A 224 8.15 3.93 20.64
C VAL A 224 9.25 2.87 20.77
N GLY A 225 10.51 3.27 20.59
CA GLY A 225 11.64 2.33 20.56
C GLY A 225 11.79 1.52 19.28
N GLY A 226 10.89 1.74 18.29
CA GLY A 226 11.00 1.13 16.96
C GLY A 226 12.30 1.55 16.26
N ARG A 227 12.96 0.59 15.62
CA ARG A 227 14.21 0.84 14.87
C ARG A 227 14.01 0.53 13.40
N SER A 228 14.47 1.44 12.56
CA SER A 228 14.60 1.21 11.12
C SER A 228 15.92 0.48 10.85
N ILE A 229 15.89 -0.48 9.93
CA ILE A 229 17.07 -1.20 9.47
C ILE A 229 17.88 -0.31 8.50
N TYR A 230 17.14 0.40 7.64
CA TYR A 230 17.69 1.32 6.65
C TYR A 230 17.52 2.77 7.10
N ALA A 231 18.40 3.65 6.63
CA ALA A 231 18.16 5.09 6.81
C ALA A 231 16.83 5.49 6.13
N GLY A 232 16.05 6.35 6.78
CA GLY A 232 14.75 6.77 6.25
C GLY A 232 14.83 7.34 4.82
N SER A 233 15.89 8.11 4.51
CA SER A 233 16.18 8.59 3.16
C SER A 233 16.36 7.47 2.13
N THR A 234 17.01 6.37 2.51
CA THR A 234 17.20 5.21 1.66
C THR A 234 15.87 4.52 1.39
N SER A 235 15.06 4.28 2.43
CA SER A 235 13.77 3.61 2.29
C SER A 235 12.81 4.43 1.42
N PHE A 236 12.70 5.73 1.64
CA PHE A 236 11.89 6.61 0.79
C PHE A 236 12.47 6.72 -0.63
N GLY A 237 13.79 6.76 -0.80
CA GLY A 237 14.44 6.80 -2.11
C GLY A 237 14.13 5.58 -2.95
N VAL A 238 14.24 4.37 -2.38
CA VAL A 238 13.88 3.11 -3.05
C VAL A 238 12.39 3.09 -3.39
N MET A 239 11.52 3.46 -2.46
CA MET A 239 10.08 3.52 -2.69
C MET A 239 9.71 4.49 -3.81
N LEU A 240 10.30 5.68 -3.85
CA LEU A 240 10.10 6.67 -4.92
C LEU A 240 10.58 6.16 -6.27
N LEU A 241 11.74 5.50 -6.32
CA LEU A 241 12.26 4.88 -7.54
C LEU A 241 11.30 3.82 -8.06
N VAL A 242 10.86 2.90 -7.21
CA VAL A 242 9.89 1.86 -7.58
C VAL A 242 8.59 2.48 -8.07
N PHE A 243 8.08 3.50 -7.39
CA PHE A 243 6.88 4.22 -7.82
C PHE A 243 7.05 4.86 -9.19
N ALA A 244 8.17 5.55 -9.44
CA ALA A 244 8.45 6.20 -10.73
C ALA A 244 8.52 5.18 -11.88
N VAL A 245 9.17 4.03 -11.66
CA VAL A 245 9.24 2.94 -12.65
C VAL A 245 7.85 2.37 -12.93
N LEU A 246 7.06 2.08 -11.89
CA LEU A 246 5.71 1.56 -12.04
C LEU A 246 4.78 2.57 -12.72
N LEU A 247 4.88 3.85 -12.38
CA LEU A 247 4.11 4.91 -13.01
C LEU A 247 4.41 5.03 -14.50
N ALA A 248 5.68 4.97 -14.88
CA ALA A 248 6.09 4.98 -16.29
C ALA A 248 5.57 3.76 -17.03
N LEU A 249 5.67 2.57 -16.44
CA LEU A 249 5.19 1.31 -17.01
C LEU A 249 3.66 1.33 -17.15
N ALA A 250 2.93 1.69 -16.08
CA ALA A 250 1.47 1.79 -16.11
C ALA A 250 0.99 2.80 -17.16
N SER A 251 1.65 3.96 -17.27
CA SER A 251 1.29 4.98 -18.25
C SER A 251 1.45 4.50 -19.71
N LYS A 252 2.42 3.62 -19.95
CA LYS A 252 2.62 2.98 -21.27
C LYS A 252 1.58 1.90 -21.56
N LEU A 253 1.20 1.12 -20.54
CA LEU A 253 0.28 -0.01 -20.69
C LEU A 253 -1.20 0.42 -20.65
N TYR A 254 -1.51 1.56 -20.04
CA TYR A 254 -2.89 2.04 -19.82
C TYR A 254 -3.76 2.06 -21.10
N PRO A 255 -3.26 2.45 -22.29
CA PRO A 255 -4.06 2.39 -23.52
C PRO A 255 -4.47 0.97 -23.93
N GLY A 256 -3.69 -0.04 -23.54
CA GLY A 256 -4.00 -1.45 -23.79
C GLY A 256 -5.24 -1.96 -23.05
N LEU A 257 -5.71 -1.24 -22.03
CA LEU A 257 -6.99 -1.53 -21.35
C LEU A 257 -8.21 -1.32 -22.26
N ALA A 258 -8.08 -0.59 -23.35
CA ALA A 258 -9.17 -0.31 -24.27
C ALA A 258 -9.34 -1.40 -25.35
N HIS A 259 -8.42 -2.33 -25.44
CA HIS A 259 -8.40 -3.47 -26.37
C HIS A 259 -8.48 -4.80 -25.60
#